data_58ee03b1af0ba98fa196153753cf2bed
#
_entry.id   58ee03b1af0ba98fa196153753cf2bed
#
_cell.length_a   1.000
_cell.length_b   1.000
_cell.length_c   1.000
_cell.angle_alpha   90.00
_cell.angle_beta   90.00
_cell.angle_gamma   90.00
#
_symmetry.space_group_name_H-M   'P 1'
#
loop_
_entity.id
_entity.type
_entity.pdbx_description
1 polymer ?
#
loop_
_entity_poly.entity_id
_entity_poly.type
_entity_poly.pdbx_seq_one_letter_code
_entity_poly.pdbx_strand_id
1 'polypeptide(L)'
;MRLLRHVLVALACLAVRAEAVEPPPAGLKVLTAGHSFHVWMPPLVAEMAKAAGLAGHEQLAISSIGGSKVIQHWDLPPERNKAKPVLLAGRADLFTMAPTFLPDPGIENFVRLGLEHNPRLRFTLQQNWVPYEDPLLWLQPVKPKAIDRDALTLPQLRAKHDPYFKLIEDHVRELNRLIPAAKIAVVPCGEAVLALRAKVIEGAAPGVRSQNELFIDVLGHPGPQIRVLSAYCHFAVLYRRSPVGLPVPGQLAKLPEAEKLNRLLQEIAWQVVAEHPLSGVAK
;
A
#
# COMPACT_ATOMS: atom_id res chain seq x y z
N MET A 1 -48.19 -3.37 -58.89
CA MET A 1 -46.80 -2.99 -58.70
C MET A 1 -46.61 -2.55 -57.27
N ARG A 2 -46.01 -3.42 -56.39
CA ARG A 2 -45.69 -3.10 -54.97
C ARG A 2 -44.18 -3.03 -54.87
N LEU A 3 -43.64 -1.85 -54.58
CA LEU A 3 -42.22 -1.64 -54.27
C LEU A 3 -41.92 -2.09 -52.83
N LEU A 4 -41.08 -3.11 -52.70
CA LEU A 4 -40.47 -3.52 -51.42
C LEU A 4 -39.27 -2.59 -51.09
N ARG A 5 -39.37 -1.79 -50.02
CA ARG A 5 -38.24 -1.04 -49.49
C ARG A 5 -37.47 -1.93 -48.50
N HIS A 6 -36.24 -2.30 -48.85
CA HIS A 6 -35.32 -2.96 -47.95
C HIS A 6 -34.64 -1.90 -47.09
N VAL A 7 -34.89 -1.97 -45.75
CA VAL A 7 -34.17 -1.18 -44.78
C VAL A 7 -32.96 -2.02 -44.32
N LEU A 8 -31.75 -1.60 -44.70
CA LEU A 8 -30.51 -2.13 -44.16
C LEU A 8 -30.26 -1.49 -42.81
N VAL A 9 -30.35 -2.27 -41.72
CA VAL A 9 -29.92 -1.88 -40.40
C VAL A 9 -28.42 -2.22 -40.29
N ALA A 10 -27.57 -1.20 -40.32
CA ALA A 10 -26.13 -1.37 -40.04
C ALA A 10 -25.92 -1.46 -38.55
N LEU A 11 -25.60 -2.66 -38.04
CA LEU A 11 -25.13 -2.84 -36.66
C LEU A 11 -23.68 -2.31 -36.56
N ALA A 12 -23.49 -1.16 -35.96
CA ALA A 12 -22.19 -0.66 -35.59
C ALA A 12 -21.73 -1.42 -34.32
N CYS A 13 -20.89 -2.43 -34.49
CA CYS A 13 -20.17 -3.04 -33.35
C CYS A 13 -19.15 -2.04 -32.79
N LEU A 14 -19.48 -1.41 -31.68
CA LEU A 14 -18.53 -0.69 -30.84
C LEU A 14 -17.58 -1.73 -30.18
N ALA A 15 -16.47 -1.97 -30.85
CA ALA A 15 -15.36 -2.72 -30.20
C ALA A 15 -14.77 -1.86 -29.08
N VAL A 16 -15.15 -2.14 -27.84
CA VAL A 16 -14.44 -1.64 -26.66
C VAL A 16 -13.04 -2.24 -26.72
N ARG A 17 -12.07 -1.47 -27.16
CA ARG A 17 -10.66 -1.83 -27.00
C ARG A 17 -10.37 -1.85 -25.50
N ALA A 18 -10.25 -3.05 -24.92
CA ALA A 18 -9.59 -3.22 -23.66
C ALA A 18 -8.14 -2.68 -23.83
N GLU A 19 -7.81 -1.60 -23.15
CA GLU A 19 -6.41 -1.16 -23.06
C GLU A 19 -5.60 -2.33 -22.50
N ALA A 20 -4.68 -2.85 -23.30
CA ALA A 20 -3.76 -3.88 -22.87
C ALA A 20 -2.95 -3.29 -21.70
N VAL A 21 -3.14 -3.83 -20.50
CA VAL A 21 -2.35 -3.49 -19.34
C VAL A 21 -0.90 -3.85 -19.67
N GLU A 22 -0.03 -2.84 -19.79
CA GLU A 22 1.40 -3.09 -20.03
C GLU A 22 1.95 -4.02 -18.95
N PRO A 23 2.71 -5.06 -19.32
CA PRO A 23 3.33 -5.95 -18.35
C PRO A 23 4.20 -5.11 -17.38
N PRO A 24 4.18 -5.44 -16.09
CA PRO A 24 5.00 -4.71 -15.11
C PRO A 24 6.48 -4.81 -15.49
N PRO A 25 7.28 -3.76 -15.28
CA PRO A 25 8.72 -3.80 -15.54
C PRO A 25 9.38 -4.90 -14.71
N ALA A 26 10.46 -5.50 -15.23
CA ALA A 26 11.18 -6.60 -14.56
C ALA A 26 11.68 -6.17 -13.17
N GLY A 27 12.17 -4.94 -13.04
CA GLY A 27 12.56 -4.32 -11.77
C GLY A 27 12.12 -2.86 -11.73
N LEU A 28 12.13 -2.26 -10.54
CA LEU A 28 11.72 -0.87 -10.33
C LEU A 28 12.77 -0.12 -9.52
N LYS A 29 13.04 1.11 -9.92
CA LYS A 29 13.78 2.10 -9.13
C LYS A 29 12.80 2.83 -8.22
N VAL A 30 12.84 2.50 -6.94
CA VAL A 30 11.85 2.95 -5.95
C VAL A 30 12.38 4.08 -5.09
N LEU A 31 11.58 5.12 -4.92
CA LEU A 31 11.74 6.16 -3.92
C LEU A 31 10.72 5.94 -2.82
N THR A 32 11.12 6.14 -1.56
CA THR A 32 10.24 5.95 -0.39
C THR A 32 10.26 7.17 0.50
N ALA A 33 9.09 7.68 0.92
CA ALA A 33 8.96 8.69 1.97
C ALA A 33 7.84 8.31 2.94
N GLY A 34 8.11 8.36 4.24
CA GLY A 34 7.11 8.02 5.23
C GLY A 34 7.67 7.91 6.65
N HIS A 35 6.90 7.27 7.49
CA HIS A 35 7.12 7.15 8.94
C HIS A 35 7.33 5.69 9.37
N SER A 36 7.36 5.45 10.69
CA SER A 36 7.67 4.15 11.30
C SER A 36 6.73 2.99 10.93
N PHE A 37 5.59 3.24 10.31
CA PHE A 37 4.70 2.20 9.79
C PHE A 37 4.99 1.84 8.32
N HIS A 38 5.99 2.45 7.70
CA HIS A 38 6.26 2.29 6.28
C HIS A 38 7.76 2.04 5.95
N VAL A 39 8.67 2.84 6.53
CA VAL A 39 10.08 2.92 6.09
C VAL A 39 10.92 1.67 6.33
N TRP A 40 10.42 0.66 6.99
CA TRP A 40 11.05 -0.66 7.16
C TRP A 40 10.71 -1.62 6.00
N MET A 41 9.76 -1.28 5.14
CA MET A 41 9.26 -2.11 4.05
C MET A 41 10.28 -2.33 2.91
N PRO A 42 11.10 -1.35 2.48
CA PRO A 42 11.95 -1.47 1.31
C PRO A 42 12.85 -2.72 1.26
N PRO A 43 13.60 -3.09 2.31
CA PRO A 43 14.43 -4.30 2.27
C PRO A 43 13.62 -5.60 2.10
N LEU A 44 12.41 -5.66 2.65
CA LEU A 44 11.52 -6.82 2.47
C LEU A 44 11.03 -6.94 1.02
N VAL A 45 10.63 -5.81 0.42
CA VAL A 45 10.21 -5.81 -0.99
C VAL A 45 11.38 -6.17 -1.91
N ALA A 46 12.59 -5.72 -1.60
CA ALA A 46 13.79 -6.11 -2.35
C ALA A 46 14.07 -7.62 -2.25
N GLU A 47 13.93 -8.22 -1.04
CA GLU A 47 14.01 -9.67 -0.83
C GLU A 47 12.99 -10.42 -1.67
N MET A 48 11.73 -9.96 -1.65
CA MET A 48 10.63 -10.54 -2.43
C MET A 48 10.85 -10.40 -3.94
N ALA A 49 11.30 -9.25 -4.40
CA ALA A 49 11.61 -9.01 -5.81
C ALA A 49 12.73 -9.95 -6.31
N LYS A 50 13.78 -10.11 -5.51
CA LYS A 50 14.86 -11.08 -5.79
C LYS A 50 14.33 -12.50 -5.85
N ALA A 51 13.53 -12.92 -4.87
CA ALA A 51 12.94 -14.26 -4.83
C ALA A 51 11.98 -14.52 -6.00
N ALA A 52 11.31 -13.49 -6.50
CA ALA A 52 10.44 -13.53 -7.68
C ALA A 52 11.19 -13.49 -9.02
N GLY A 53 12.53 -13.42 -9.02
CA GLY A 53 13.35 -13.30 -10.22
C GLY A 53 13.28 -11.93 -10.92
N LEU A 54 12.84 -10.88 -10.20
CA LEU A 54 12.73 -9.54 -10.75
C LEU A 54 14.09 -8.83 -10.65
N ALA A 55 14.86 -8.89 -11.73
CA ALA A 55 16.15 -8.23 -11.82
C ALA A 55 16.00 -6.71 -11.90
N GLY A 56 16.91 -5.97 -11.23
CA GLY A 56 16.96 -4.51 -11.32
C GLY A 56 16.05 -3.77 -10.35
N HIS A 57 15.48 -4.43 -9.33
CA HIS A 57 14.87 -3.70 -8.21
C HIS A 57 15.94 -2.92 -7.45
N GLU A 58 15.73 -1.61 -7.32
CA GLU A 58 16.66 -0.68 -6.68
C GLU A 58 15.91 0.28 -5.75
N GLN A 59 16.34 0.37 -4.49
CA GLN A 59 15.87 1.41 -3.57
C GLN A 59 16.77 2.64 -3.71
N LEU A 60 16.30 3.69 -4.38
CA LEU A 60 17.08 4.91 -4.67
C LEU A 60 17.34 5.75 -3.43
N ALA A 61 16.30 5.97 -2.64
CA ALA A 61 16.40 6.70 -1.38
C ALA A 61 15.22 6.41 -0.45
N ILE A 62 15.44 6.60 0.85
CA ILE A 62 14.41 6.52 1.88
C ILE A 62 14.44 7.83 2.68
N SER A 63 13.34 8.60 2.63
CA SER A 63 13.09 9.74 3.50
C SER A 63 12.25 9.26 4.68
N SER A 64 12.82 9.28 5.88
CA SER A 64 12.21 8.74 7.10
C SER A 64 12.08 9.81 8.17
N ILE A 65 10.85 10.08 8.64
CA ILE A 65 10.56 10.97 9.76
C ILE A 65 9.48 10.28 10.61
N GLY A 66 9.73 10.08 11.91
CA GLY A 66 8.77 9.42 12.80
C GLY A 66 7.46 10.18 12.90
N GLY A 67 6.31 9.48 12.69
CA GLY A 67 4.97 10.06 12.79
C GLY A 67 4.65 11.20 11.82
N SER A 68 5.39 11.31 10.71
CA SER A 68 5.31 12.46 9.81
C SER A 68 4.08 12.46 8.90
N LYS A 69 3.67 13.66 8.51
CA LYS A 69 2.93 13.95 7.29
C LYS A 69 3.90 13.99 6.11
N VAL A 70 3.41 13.81 4.89
CA VAL A 70 4.24 13.90 3.66
C VAL A 70 4.76 15.32 3.43
N ILE A 71 4.01 16.35 3.82
CA ILE A 71 4.48 17.74 3.72
C ILE A 71 5.78 17.98 4.50
N GLN A 72 6.00 17.31 5.63
CA GLN A 72 7.23 17.47 6.40
C GLN A 72 8.47 16.94 5.65
N HIS A 73 8.31 15.95 4.77
CA HIS A 73 9.37 15.50 3.88
C HIS A 73 9.60 16.48 2.73
N TRP A 74 8.53 17.12 2.24
CA TRP A 74 8.63 18.17 1.24
C TRP A 74 9.38 19.39 1.77
N ASP A 75 9.10 19.82 2.99
CA ASP A 75 9.65 21.01 3.62
C ASP A 75 11.08 20.82 4.19
N LEU A 76 11.64 19.61 4.07
CA LEU A 76 13.04 19.40 4.48
C LEU A 76 13.97 20.33 3.72
N PRO A 77 14.97 20.93 4.38
CA PRO A 77 15.98 21.74 3.74
C PRO A 77 16.79 20.89 2.75
N PRO A 78 17.38 21.51 1.69
CA PRO A 78 17.99 20.80 0.58
C PRO A 78 18.98 19.70 0.97
N GLU A 79 19.81 19.95 1.98
CA GLU A 79 20.86 19.03 2.46
C GLU A 79 20.29 17.79 3.17
N ARG A 80 19.04 17.84 3.61
CA ARG A 80 18.34 16.74 4.28
C ARG A 80 17.26 16.09 3.40
N ASN A 81 16.86 16.75 2.31
CA ASN A 81 15.81 16.27 1.45
C ASN A 81 16.32 15.19 0.50
N LYS A 82 16.02 13.93 0.80
CA LYS A 82 16.44 12.80 -0.01
C LYS A 82 15.53 12.55 -1.23
N ALA A 83 14.31 13.08 -1.21
CA ALA A 83 13.32 12.81 -2.24
C ALA A 83 13.47 13.77 -3.45
N LYS A 84 13.55 15.08 -3.21
CA LYS A 84 13.61 16.07 -4.29
C LYS A 84 14.75 15.84 -5.28
N PRO A 85 16.00 15.57 -4.87
CA PRO A 85 17.09 15.31 -5.83
C PRO A 85 16.83 14.11 -6.75
N VAL A 86 16.18 13.04 -6.25
CA VAL A 86 15.81 11.86 -7.02
C VAL A 86 14.73 12.19 -8.05
N LEU A 87 13.72 12.97 -7.65
CA LEU A 87 12.63 13.40 -8.52
C LEU A 87 13.12 14.38 -9.60
N LEU A 88 13.89 15.40 -9.23
CA LEU A 88 14.49 16.36 -10.16
C LEU A 88 15.37 15.68 -11.23
N ALA A 89 16.04 14.60 -10.86
CA ALA A 89 16.82 13.79 -11.79
C ALA A 89 15.98 12.84 -12.67
N GLY A 90 14.67 12.75 -12.46
CA GLY A 90 13.77 11.86 -13.20
C GLY A 90 14.07 10.37 -13.08
N ARG A 91 14.82 9.94 -12.04
CA ARG A 91 15.39 8.58 -11.96
C ARG A 91 14.45 7.52 -11.41
N ALA A 92 13.40 7.90 -10.67
CA ALA A 92 12.49 6.96 -10.06
C ALA A 92 11.46 6.42 -11.05
N ASP A 93 11.17 5.12 -10.99
CA ASP A 93 10.04 4.49 -11.67
C ASP A 93 8.77 4.51 -10.80
N LEU A 94 8.97 4.51 -9.48
CA LEU A 94 7.88 4.51 -8.51
C LEU A 94 8.26 5.31 -7.26
N PHE A 95 7.32 6.12 -6.77
CA PHE A 95 7.42 6.78 -5.48
C PHE A 95 6.30 6.32 -4.56
N THR A 96 6.66 5.68 -3.45
CA THR A 96 5.73 5.24 -2.41
C THR A 96 5.77 6.17 -1.21
N MET A 97 4.60 6.60 -0.74
CA MET A 97 4.43 7.52 0.38
C MET A 97 3.45 6.95 1.40
N ALA A 98 3.61 7.35 2.66
CA ALA A 98 2.70 6.99 3.75
C ALA A 98 2.27 8.24 4.52
N PRO A 99 1.07 8.77 4.29
CA PRO A 99 0.54 9.88 5.07
C PRO A 99 0.08 9.42 6.44
N THR A 100 0.21 10.30 7.46
CA THR A 100 -0.37 10.07 8.79
C THR A 100 -1.76 10.71 8.91
N PHE A 101 -1.90 11.94 8.42
CA PHE A 101 -3.16 12.71 8.45
C PHE A 101 -3.45 13.29 7.08
N LEU A 102 -4.73 13.43 6.77
CA LEU A 102 -5.23 13.98 5.53
C LEU A 102 -6.19 15.17 5.81
N PRO A 103 -6.29 16.15 4.90
CA PRO A 103 -5.50 16.26 3.66
C PRO A 103 -4.02 16.56 3.92
N ASP A 104 -3.15 16.14 2.99
CA ASP A 104 -1.71 16.36 3.07
C ASP A 104 -1.18 16.95 1.75
N PRO A 105 -0.92 18.28 1.69
CA PRO A 105 -0.48 18.94 0.47
C PRO A 105 0.89 18.48 -0.04
N GLY A 106 1.70 17.86 0.82
CA GLY A 106 2.99 17.31 0.42
C GLY A 106 2.88 16.22 -0.64
N ILE A 107 1.78 15.47 -0.64
CA ILE A 107 1.53 14.43 -1.65
C ILE A 107 1.39 15.09 -3.04
N GLU A 108 0.52 16.09 -3.17
CA GLU A 108 0.31 16.81 -4.43
C GLU A 108 1.61 17.47 -4.91
N ASN A 109 2.36 18.13 -4.01
CA ASN A 109 3.62 18.77 -4.33
C ASN A 109 4.62 17.78 -4.94
N PHE A 110 4.81 16.63 -4.31
CA PHE A 110 5.71 15.59 -4.82
C PHE A 110 5.23 14.96 -6.13
N VAL A 111 3.91 14.77 -6.28
CA VAL A 111 3.33 14.23 -7.52
C VAL A 111 3.59 15.17 -8.68
N ARG A 112 3.33 16.48 -8.51
CA ARG A 112 3.58 17.48 -9.55
C ARG A 112 5.04 17.54 -9.93
N LEU A 113 5.94 17.66 -8.95
CA LEU A 113 7.39 17.68 -9.20
C LEU A 113 7.85 16.39 -9.91
N GLY A 114 7.38 15.22 -9.46
CA GLY A 114 7.79 13.96 -10.06
C GLY A 114 7.35 13.81 -11.52
N LEU A 115 6.11 14.21 -11.85
CA LEU A 115 5.59 14.16 -13.22
C LEU A 115 6.25 15.18 -14.15
N GLU A 116 6.66 16.33 -13.64
CA GLU A 116 7.41 17.33 -14.42
C GLU A 116 8.73 16.76 -14.96
N HIS A 117 9.42 15.94 -14.18
CA HIS A 117 10.74 15.39 -14.54
C HIS A 117 10.68 13.94 -15.07
N ASN A 118 9.61 13.19 -14.75
CA ASN A 118 9.36 11.85 -15.29
C ASN A 118 7.85 11.62 -15.46
N PRO A 119 7.28 11.87 -16.66
CA PRO A 119 5.83 11.67 -16.91
C PRO A 119 5.36 10.21 -16.75
N ARG A 120 6.28 9.23 -16.64
CA ARG A 120 5.97 7.81 -16.41
C ARG A 120 6.11 7.39 -14.95
N LEU A 121 6.49 8.30 -14.06
CA LEU A 121 6.63 8.01 -12.63
C LEU A 121 5.29 7.57 -12.05
N ARG A 122 5.29 6.42 -11.39
CA ARG A 122 4.14 5.87 -10.69
C ARG A 122 4.15 6.28 -9.22
N PHE A 123 2.97 6.44 -8.64
CA PHE A 123 2.83 6.82 -7.24
C PHE A 123 1.97 5.81 -6.48
N THR A 124 2.34 5.55 -5.24
CA THR A 124 1.50 4.78 -4.32
C THR A 124 1.39 5.46 -2.96
N LEU A 125 0.22 5.36 -2.34
CA LEU A 125 -0.01 5.75 -0.95
C LEU A 125 -0.33 4.51 -0.12
N GLN A 126 0.41 4.30 0.96
CA GLN A 126 0.08 3.26 1.93
C GLN A 126 -1.12 3.70 2.77
N GLN A 127 -2.17 2.88 2.76
CA GLN A 127 -3.25 2.94 3.72
C GLN A 127 -2.80 2.21 4.98
N ASN A 128 -2.54 2.96 6.06
CA ASN A 128 -2.10 2.38 7.32
C ASN A 128 -3.27 1.87 8.17
N TRP A 129 -2.98 1.04 9.16
CA TRP A 129 -3.89 0.81 10.29
C TRP A 129 -3.82 1.97 11.27
N VAL A 130 -4.85 2.11 12.11
CA VAL A 130 -4.99 3.23 13.03
C VAL A 130 -4.08 3.07 14.25
N PRO A 131 -3.21 4.05 14.54
CA PRO A 131 -2.41 4.06 15.77
C PRO A 131 -3.28 4.05 17.03
N TYR A 132 -2.83 3.38 18.09
CA TYR A 132 -3.54 3.25 19.37
C TYR A 132 -4.96 2.66 19.26
N GLU A 133 -5.30 2.00 18.16
CA GLU A 133 -6.67 1.54 17.84
C GLU A 133 -7.72 2.66 17.84
N ASP A 134 -7.28 3.91 17.85
CA ASP A 134 -8.16 5.08 17.85
C ASP A 134 -7.44 6.32 17.30
N PRO A 135 -7.90 6.90 16.18
CA PRO A 135 -7.26 8.07 15.57
C PRO A 135 -7.29 9.30 16.47
N LEU A 136 -8.27 9.41 17.36
CA LEU A 136 -8.38 10.53 18.30
C LEU A 136 -7.31 10.48 19.39
N LEU A 137 -6.89 9.28 19.80
CA LEU A 137 -5.82 9.11 20.79
C LEU A 137 -4.47 9.60 20.28
N TRP A 138 -4.24 9.57 18.97
CA TRP A 138 -3.03 10.16 18.39
C TRP A 138 -2.92 11.66 18.66
N LEU A 139 -4.05 12.35 18.71
CA LEU A 139 -4.11 13.80 18.91
C LEU A 139 -4.11 14.21 20.39
N GLN A 140 -4.33 13.26 21.32
CA GLN A 140 -4.36 13.56 22.75
C GLN A 140 -2.96 13.81 23.31
N PRO A 141 -2.79 14.72 24.30
CA PRO A 141 -1.50 14.93 24.95
C PRO A 141 -1.06 13.72 25.78
N VAL A 142 -2.00 13.02 26.40
CA VAL A 142 -1.74 11.81 27.19
C VAL A 142 -2.10 10.57 26.39
N LYS A 143 -1.15 9.68 26.24
CA LYS A 143 -1.31 8.42 25.51
C LYS A 143 -1.65 7.27 26.47
N PRO A 144 -2.42 6.27 26.02
CA PRO A 144 -2.65 5.08 26.84
C PRO A 144 -1.33 4.35 27.12
N LYS A 145 -1.20 3.79 28.34
CA LYS A 145 -0.03 2.99 28.71
C LYS A 145 -0.11 1.54 28.22
N ALA A 146 -1.33 1.05 27.99
CA ALA A 146 -1.61 -0.27 27.48
C ALA A 146 -2.91 -0.27 26.67
N ILE A 147 -3.01 -1.16 25.70
CA ILE A 147 -4.23 -1.44 24.93
C ILE A 147 -4.33 -2.96 24.84
N ASP A 148 -5.44 -3.49 25.30
CA ASP A 148 -5.77 -4.90 25.08
C ASP A 148 -6.46 -5.06 23.72
N ARG A 149 -5.69 -5.50 22.72
CA ARG A 149 -6.20 -5.71 21.37
C ARG A 149 -7.04 -6.97 21.25
N ASP A 150 -6.85 -7.92 22.18
CA ASP A 150 -7.64 -9.16 22.17
C ASP A 150 -9.08 -8.94 22.62
N ALA A 151 -9.34 -7.88 23.36
CA ALA A 151 -10.70 -7.46 23.71
C ALA A 151 -11.48 -6.86 22.52
N LEU A 152 -10.82 -6.57 21.37
CA LEU A 152 -11.48 -5.94 20.22
C LEU A 152 -12.03 -6.96 19.24
N THR A 153 -13.31 -6.84 18.95
CA THR A 153 -13.99 -7.62 17.91
C THR A 153 -13.80 -7.02 16.52
N LEU A 154 -14.00 -7.81 15.47
CA LEU A 154 -13.89 -7.32 14.10
C LEU A 154 -14.83 -6.13 13.78
N PRO A 155 -16.11 -6.11 14.20
CA PRO A 155 -16.98 -4.94 14.03
C PRO A 155 -16.44 -3.68 14.71
N GLN A 156 -15.87 -3.79 15.92
CA GLN A 156 -15.25 -2.65 16.61
C GLN A 156 -14.00 -2.14 15.87
N LEU A 157 -13.19 -3.05 15.35
CA LEU A 157 -12.03 -2.69 14.53
C LEU A 157 -12.45 -1.96 13.26
N ARG A 158 -13.45 -2.48 12.55
CA ARG A 158 -14.01 -1.83 11.35
C ARG A 158 -14.52 -0.43 11.67
N ALA A 159 -15.33 -0.27 12.72
CA ALA A 159 -15.86 1.03 13.13
C ALA A 159 -14.77 2.10 13.37
N LYS A 160 -13.57 1.68 13.79
CA LYS A 160 -12.43 2.58 14.05
C LYS A 160 -11.58 2.84 12.79
N HIS A 161 -11.44 1.87 11.91
CA HIS A 161 -10.52 1.93 10.78
C HIS A 161 -11.19 2.38 9.47
N ASP A 162 -12.42 1.95 9.19
CA ASP A 162 -13.09 2.25 7.92
C ASP A 162 -13.22 3.75 7.63
N PRO A 163 -13.53 4.62 8.61
CA PRO A 163 -13.53 6.07 8.35
C PRO A 163 -12.16 6.60 7.91
N TYR A 164 -11.08 6.08 8.48
CA TYR A 164 -9.71 6.45 8.11
C TYR A 164 -9.33 5.92 6.72
N PHE A 165 -9.71 4.69 6.40
CA PHE A 165 -9.50 4.11 5.07
C PHE A 165 -10.20 4.93 4.00
N LYS A 166 -11.45 5.31 4.26
CA LYS A 166 -12.23 6.16 3.37
C LYS A 166 -11.56 7.53 3.13
N LEU A 167 -10.97 8.15 4.15
CA LEU A 167 -10.26 9.44 3.98
C LEU A 167 -9.09 9.31 3.00
N ILE A 168 -8.31 8.22 3.09
CA ILE A 168 -7.19 7.97 2.16
C ILE A 168 -7.71 7.75 0.74
N GLU A 169 -8.73 6.92 0.58
CA GLU A 169 -9.32 6.65 -0.72
C GLU A 169 -9.91 7.90 -1.37
N ASP A 170 -10.67 8.70 -0.61
CA ASP A 170 -11.26 9.93 -1.13
C ASP A 170 -10.17 10.93 -1.54
N HIS A 171 -9.10 11.03 -0.75
CA HIS A 171 -7.96 11.88 -1.09
C HIS A 171 -7.25 11.41 -2.37
N VAL A 172 -7.06 10.11 -2.55
CA VAL A 172 -6.50 9.54 -3.78
C VAL A 172 -7.39 9.78 -4.98
N ARG A 173 -8.72 9.59 -4.84
CA ARG A 173 -9.68 9.87 -5.92
C ARG A 173 -9.62 11.34 -6.33
N GLU A 174 -9.57 12.26 -5.36
CA GLU A 174 -9.47 13.69 -5.63
C GLU A 174 -8.15 14.06 -6.32
N LEU A 175 -7.02 13.58 -5.85
CA LEU A 175 -5.72 13.82 -6.49
C LEU A 175 -5.67 13.25 -7.92
N ASN A 176 -6.21 12.05 -8.15
CA ASN A 176 -6.29 11.46 -9.49
C ASN A 176 -7.23 12.24 -10.42
N ARG A 177 -8.30 12.87 -9.86
CA ARG A 177 -9.17 13.77 -10.60
C ARG A 177 -8.46 15.09 -10.98
N LEU A 178 -7.72 15.67 -10.05
CA LEU A 178 -6.98 16.93 -10.24
C LEU A 178 -5.74 16.77 -11.14
N ILE A 179 -5.09 15.61 -11.06
CA ILE A 179 -3.86 15.29 -11.81
C ILE A 179 -4.03 13.91 -12.47
N PRO A 180 -4.78 13.81 -13.58
CA PRO A 180 -5.09 12.51 -14.20
C PRO A 180 -3.86 11.69 -14.60
N ALA A 181 -2.74 12.35 -14.88
CA ALA A 181 -1.47 11.68 -15.20
C ALA A 181 -0.85 10.96 -13.99
N ALA A 182 -1.21 11.33 -12.75
CA ALA A 182 -0.61 10.79 -11.54
C ALA A 182 -0.92 9.30 -11.33
N LYS A 183 -2.16 8.86 -11.62
CA LYS A 183 -2.62 7.48 -11.46
C LYS A 183 -2.16 6.87 -10.12
N ILE A 184 -2.35 7.63 -9.03
CA ILE A 184 -1.92 7.22 -7.69
C ILE A 184 -2.70 5.97 -7.30
N ALA A 185 -1.99 4.93 -6.88
CA ALA A 185 -2.60 3.70 -6.36
C ALA A 185 -2.52 3.64 -4.82
N VAL A 186 -3.48 2.96 -4.20
CA VAL A 186 -3.49 2.66 -2.77
C VAL A 186 -2.82 1.31 -2.53
N VAL A 187 -1.94 1.25 -1.52
CA VAL A 187 -1.46 -0.02 -0.96
C VAL A 187 -2.28 -0.30 0.30
N PRO A 188 -3.24 -1.24 0.29
CA PRO A 188 -4.24 -1.40 1.34
C PRO A 188 -3.71 -2.20 2.54
N CYS A 189 -2.60 -1.77 3.16
CA CYS A 189 -1.98 -2.46 4.29
C CYS A 189 -2.90 -2.52 5.51
N GLY A 190 -3.66 -1.45 5.79
CA GLY A 190 -4.61 -1.41 6.90
C GLY A 190 -5.72 -2.45 6.75
N GLU A 191 -6.30 -2.56 5.56
CA GLU A 191 -7.28 -3.61 5.24
C GLU A 191 -6.69 -5.02 5.43
N ALA A 192 -5.47 -5.25 4.95
CA ALA A 192 -4.79 -6.54 5.12
C ALA A 192 -4.52 -6.86 6.59
N VAL A 193 -4.15 -5.87 7.40
CA VAL A 193 -3.98 -6.03 8.85
C VAL A 193 -5.30 -6.42 9.52
N LEU A 194 -6.43 -5.80 9.15
CA LEU A 194 -7.74 -6.21 9.68
C LEU A 194 -8.12 -7.63 9.25
N ALA A 195 -7.82 -8.01 8.01
CA ALA A 195 -8.05 -9.37 7.53
C ALA A 195 -7.22 -10.42 8.30
N LEU A 196 -5.95 -10.12 8.61
CA LEU A 196 -5.13 -10.97 9.46
C LEU A 196 -5.69 -11.06 10.88
N ARG A 197 -6.09 -9.94 11.46
CA ARG A 197 -6.69 -9.90 12.81
C ARG A 197 -7.99 -10.72 12.86
N ALA A 198 -8.81 -10.70 11.81
CA ALA A 198 -9.98 -11.57 11.70
C ALA A 198 -9.58 -13.05 11.81
N LYS A 199 -8.51 -13.47 11.12
CA LYS A 199 -7.97 -14.84 11.20
C LYS A 199 -7.47 -15.19 12.61
N VAL A 200 -6.88 -14.24 13.33
CA VAL A 200 -6.49 -14.45 14.73
C VAL A 200 -7.70 -14.61 15.63
N ILE A 201 -8.73 -13.76 15.50
CA ILE A 201 -9.99 -13.86 16.27
C ILE A 201 -10.69 -15.19 16.01
N GLU A 202 -10.67 -15.68 14.77
CA GLU A 202 -11.25 -16.97 14.38
C GLU A 202 -10.41 -18.18 14.84
N GLY A 203 -9.20 -17.98 15.42
CA GLY A 203 -8.27 -19.05 15.72
C GLY A 203 -7.67 -19.74 14.48
N ALA A 204 -7.72 -19.09 13.31
CA ALA A 204 -7.32 -19.61 12.02
C ALA A 204 -5.97 -19.05 11.52
N ALA A 205 -5.23 -18.30 12.35
CA ALA A 205 -3.91 -17.77 12.03
C ALA A 205 -2.81 -18.72 12.53
N PRO A 206 -2.08 -19.45 11.65
CA PRO A 206 -1.06 -20.41 12.06
C PRO A 206 0.03 -19.77 12.92
N GLY A 207 0.29 -20.34 14.10
CA GLY A 207 1.36 -19.89 14.99
C GLY A 207 1.11 -18.53 15.67
N VAL A 208 -0.06 -17.89 15.49
CA VAL A 208 -0.44 -16.62 16.13
C VAL A 208 -1.70 -16.85 16.99
N ARG A 209 -1.59 -16.58 18.29
CA ARG A 209 -2.67 -16.89 19.26
C ARG A 209 -3.44 -15.66 19.72
N SER A 210 -2.89 -14.48 19.52
CA SER A 210 -3.36 -13.23 20.09
C SER A 210 -3.13 -12.07 19.12
N GLN A 211 -4.10 -11.15 19.05
CA GLN A 211 -3.93 -9.91 18.29
C GLN A 211 -2.79 -9.04 18.86
N ASN A 212 -2.55 -9.12 20.18
CA ASN A 212 -1.47 -8.40 20.83
C ASN A 212 -0.09 -8.83 20.30
N GLU A 213 0.11 -10.11 19.90
CA GLU A 213 1.37 -10.62 19.33
C GLU A 213 1.74 -10.00 17.98
N LEU A 214 0.79 -9.40 17.29
CA LEU A 214 1.01 -8.76 15.99
C LEU A 214 1.72 -7.40 16.10
N PHE A 215 1.78 -6.81 17.29
CA PHE A 215 2.31 -5.47 17.53
C PHE A 215 3.38 -5.49 18.60
N ILE A 216 4.37 -4.60 18.47
CA ILE A 216 5.51 -4.55 19.40
C ILE A 216 5.35 -3.53 20.51
N ASP A 217 4.34 -2.65 20.42
CA ASP A 217 4.07 -1.63 21.44
C ASP A 217 2.60 -1.15 21.42
N VAL A 218 2.31 -0.23 22.34
CA VAL A 218 0.97 0.34 22.50
C VAL A 218 0.56 1.23 21.32
N LEU A 219 1.49 1.89 20.66
CA LEU A 219 1.22 2.71 19.47
C LEU A 219 0.69 1.86 18.30
N GLY A 220 1.11 0.61 18.24
CA GLY A 220 0.76 -0.29 17.14
C GLY A 220 1.86 -0.41 16.09
N HIS A 221 3.13 -0.22 16.47
CA HIS A 221 4.22 -0.58 15.57
C HIS A 221 4.16 -2.08 15.23
N PRO A 222 4.40 -2.44 13.96
CA PRO A 222 4.16 -3.79 13.48
C PRO A 222 5.19 -4.80 13.99
N GLY A 223 4.72 -5.95 14.42
CA GLY A 223 5.52 -7.16 14.57
C GLY A 223 5.90 -7.78 13.21
N PRO A 224 6.69 -8.86 13.22
CA PRO A 224 7.17 -9.50 11.99
C PRO A 224 6.05 -9.89 11.03
N GLN A 225 4.93 -10.37 11.54
CA GLN A 225 3.79 -10.82 10.75
C GLN A 225 3.18 -9.68 9.93
N ILE A 226 2.91 -8.53 10.57
CA ILE A 226 2.36 -7.35 9.88
C ILE A 226 3.39 -6.74 8.93
N ARG A 227 4.67 -6.74 9.29
CA ARG A 227 5.73 -6.25 8.38
C ARG A 227 5.76 -7.04 7.09
N VAL A 228 5.77 -8.37 7.17
CA VAL A 228 5.78 -9.23 5.99
C VAL A 228 4.48 -9.11 5.20
N LEU A 229 3.32 -9.10 5.87
CA LEU A 229 2.02 -8.90 5.22
C LEU A 229 1.97 -7.59 4.42
N SER A 230 2.37 -6.48 5.05
CA SER A 230 2.40 -5.18 4.38
C SER A 230 3.40 -5.15 3.22
N ALA A 231 4.56 -5.80 3.36
CA ALA A 231 5.51 -5.92 2.27
C ALA A 231 4.96 -6.74 1.10
N TYR A 232 4.13 -7.78 1.35
CA TYR A 232 3.40 -8.49 0.30
C TYR A 232 2.35 -7.61 -0.39
N CYS A 233 1.64 -6.75 0.34
CA CYS A 233 0.74 -5.78 -0.26
C CYS A 233 1.51 -4.81 -1.18
N HIS A 234 2.65 -4.29 -0.72
CA HIS A 234 3.52 -3.47 -1.56
C HIS A 234 4.01 -4.22 -2.79
N PHE A 235 4.55 -5.43 -2.62
CA PHE A 235 4.98 -6.26 -3.75
C PHE A 235 3.86 -6.44 -4.78
N ALA A 236 2.65 -6.77 -4.33
CA ALA A 236 1.51 -6.98 -5.20
C ALA A 236 1.11 -5.72 -5.98
N VAL A 237 1.11 -4.53 -5.35
CA VAL A 237 0.77 -3.26 -6.02
C VAL A 237 1.90 -2.78 -6.93
N LEU A 238 3.15 -2.84 -6.47
CA LEU A 238 4.31 -2.37 -7.22
C LEU A 238 4.50 -3.17 -8.50
N TYR A 239 4.44 -4.49 -8.39
CA TYR A 239 4.73 -5.43 -9.48
C TYR A 239 3.49 -5.99 -10.19
N ARG A 240 2.29 -5.69 -9.68
CA ARG A 240 1.01 -6.22 -10.18
C ARG A 240 1.05 -7.74 -10.30
N ARG A 241 1.66 -8.40 -9.30
CA ARG A 241 1.85 -9.85 -9.24
C ARG A 241 1.44 -10.39 -7.89
N SER A 242 0.88 -11.59 -7.90
CA SER A 242 0.60 -12.32 -6.66
C SER A 242 1.90 -12.67 -5.94
N PRO A 243 2.00 -12.42 -4.62
CA PRO A 243 3.12 -12.87 -3.79
C PRO A 243 3.01 -14.36 -3.45
N VAL A 244 1.91 -15.01 -3.79
CA VAL A 244 1.66 -16.42 -3.47
C VAL A 244 2.71 -17.31 -4.10
N GLY A 245 3.35 -18.15 -3.27
CA GLY A 245 4.43 -19.05 -3.68
C GLY A 245 5.84 -18.47 -3.48
N LEU A 246 5.98 -17.22 -3.02
CA LEU A 246 7.29 -16.72 -2.59
C LEU A 246 7.78 -17.46 -1.34
N PRO A 247 9.10 -17.67 -1.19
CA PRO A 247 9.67 -18.34 -0.02
C PRO A 247 9.38 -17.55 1.28
N VAL A 248 9.55 -18.24 2.41
CA VAL A 248 9.41 -17.63 3.74
C VAL A 248 10.48 -16.55 3.93
N PRO A 249 10.12 -15.29 4.17
CA PRO A 249 11.09 -14.23 4.47
C PRO A 249 11.82 -14.48 5.78
N GLY A 250 13.07 -14.00 5.86
CA GLY A 250 13.90 -14.19 7.04
C GLY A 250 13.26 -13.74 8.36
N GLN A 251 12.39 -12.74 8.32
CA GLN A 251 11.66 -12.25 9.48
C GLN A 251 10.64 -13.25 10.07
N LEU A 252 10.10 -14.15 9.26
CA LEU A 252 9.15 -15.17 9.71
C LEU A 252 9.83 -16.50 10.05
N ALA A 253 11.03 -16.77 9.55
CA ALA A 253 11.66 -18.10 9.55
C ALA A 253 11.78 -18.75 10.93
N LYS A 254 11.79 -17.94 12.01
CA LYS A 254 11.90 -18.44 13.40
C LYS A 254 10.56 -18.49 14.14
N LEU A 255 9.46 -18.06 13.48
CA LEU A 255 8.14 -18.07 14.10
C LEU A 255 7.52 -19.48 14.04
N PRO A 256 6.62 -19.83 14.99
CA PRO A 256 5.85 -21.06 14.91
C PRO A 256 5.09 -21.14 13.60
N GLU A 257 5.02 -22.34 13.00
CA GLU A 257 4.30 -22.63 11.76
C GLU A 257 4.60 -21.65 10.60
N ALA A 258 5.85 -21.20 10.49
CA ALA A 258 6.28 -20.16 9.57
C ALA A 258 5.80 -20.35 8.12
N GLU A 259 5.85 -21.59 7.58
CA GLU A 259 5.41 -21.90 6.22
C GLU A 259 3.90 -21.68 6.02
N LYS A 260 3.08 -22.17 6.96
CA LYS A 260 1.63 -21.98 6.89
C LYS A 260 1.23 -20.53 7.10
N LEU A 261 1.89 -19.86 8.06
CA LEU A 261 1.69 -18.44 8.30
C LEU A 261 2.06 -17.63 7.05
N ASN A 262 3.22 -17.88 6.45
CA ASN A 262 3.66 -17.22 5.24
C ASN A 262 2.63 -17.35 4.11
N ARG A 263 2.11 -18.56 3.90
CA ARG A 263 1.08 -18.80 2.89
C ARG A 263 -0.19 -17.99 3.16
N LEU A 264 -0.66 -17.96 4.41
CA LEU A 264 -1.81 -17.17 4.82
C LEU A 264 -1.59 -15.67 4.54
N LEU A 265 -0.42 -15.13 4.91
CA LEU A 265 -0.10 -13.70 4.69
C LEU A 265 -0.06 -13.35 3.19
N GLN A 266 0.46 -14.23 2.34
CA GLN A 266 0.47 -14.08 0.89
C GLN A 266 -0.94 -14.05 0.30
N GLU A 267 -1.80 -14.96 0.75
CA GLU A 267 -3.19 -15.07 0.30
C GLU A 267 -4.01 -13.84 0.72
N ILE A 268 -3.88 -13.40 1.99
CA ILE A 268 -4.52 -12.18 2.48
C ILE A 268 -4.06 -10.98 1.65
N ALA A 269 -2.75 -10.79 1.47
CA ALA A 269 -2.22 -9.65 0.73
C ALA A 269 -2.74 -9.62 -0.70
N TRP A 270 -2.72 -10.78 -1.40
CA TRP A 270 -3.20 -10.85 -2.77
C TRP A 270 -4.70 -10.58 -2.87
N GLN A 271 -5.51 -11.20 -2.01
CA GLN A 271 -6.95 -11.01 -2.01
C GLN A 271 -7.30 -9.53 -1.79
N VAL A 272 -6.76 -8.93 -0.72
CA VAL A 272 -7.07 -7.54 -0.36
C VAL A 272 -6.63 -6.57 -1.45
N VAL A 273 -5.44 -6.76 -2.02
CA VAL A 273 -4.93 -5.90 -3.10
C VAL A 273 -5.76 -6.06 -4.37
N ALA A 274 -6.07 -7.30 -4.78
CA ALA A 274 -6.84 -7.56 -5.99
C ALA A 274 -8.31 -7.10 -5.90
N GLU A 275 -8.86 -7.02 -4.70
CA GLU A 275 -10.23 -6.54 -4.43
C GLU A 275 -10.32 -5.03 -4.22
N HIS A 276 -9.21 -4.37 -3.88
CA HIS A 276 -9.22 -2.95 -3.56
C HIS A 276 -9.33 -2.09 -4.84
N PRO A 277 -10.35 -1.22 -4.94
CA PRO A 277 -10.70 -0.51 -6.19
C PRO A 277 -9.63 0.48 -6.67
N LEU A 278 -8.72 0.91 -5.78
CA LEU A 278 -7.67 1.89 -6.08
C LEU A 278 -6.26 1.27 -6.07
N SER A 279 -6.12 -0.05 -5.99
CA SER A 279 -4.79 -0.70 -6.00
C SER A 279 -4.09 -0.63 -7.37
N GLY A 280 -4.86 -0.46 -8.45
CA GLY A 280 -4.36 -0.54 -9.82
C GLY A 280 -3.97 -1.97 -10.24
N VAL A 281 -4.41 -2.97 -9.48
CA VAL A 281 -4.24 -4.41 -9.77
C VAL A 281 -5.59 -4.97 -10.17
N ALA A 282 -5.68 -5.54 -11.37
CA ALA A 282 -6.88 -6.23 -11.82
C ALA A 282 -6.91 -7.67 -11.29
N LYS A 283 -8.13 -8.17 -11.00
CA LYS A 283 -8.36 -9.60 -10.74
C LYS A 283 -8.04 -10.45 -11.96
#